data_6a8c874d61b4cb9f3db18f2a84b159a9
#
_entry.id   6a8c874d61b4cb9f3db18f2a84b159a9
#
_cell.length_a   1.000
_cell.length_b   1.000
_cell.length_c   1.000
_cell.angle_alpha   90.00
_cell.angle_beta   90.00
_cell.angle_gamma   90.00
#
_symmetry.space_group_name_H-M   'P 1'
#
loop_
_entity.id
_entity.type
_entity.pdbx_description
1 polymer ?
#
loop_
_entity_poly.entity_id
_entity_poly.type
_entity_poly.pdbx_seq_one_letter_code
_entity_poly.pdbx_strand_id
1 'polypeptide(L)'
;LFNRKVMKTIVIFLILGLTLLVSWQLYGAFVTNKTPKMEPELIGVKNGIIFKKYLNYQKASVFIDDMSSSNGKFGILANYIFGGNQDEVQISMTSPVVYQLDSSSTFSFIMPERWLGKELPKPNNDNIFFDVVKNQYVAVLEFGGYAKQEICERKHREMTHVLQNLGIKINNSYSVAVYQAPYQVLNRKNEIWIELNESQIKQLFPN
;
A
#
# COMPACT_ATOMS: atom_id res chain seq x y z
N LEU A 1 42.45 26.62 16.15
CA LEU A 1 41.66 27.62 15.36
C LEU A 1 41.31 27.00 14.00
N PHE A 2 40.08 26.56 13.86
CA PHE A 2 39.59 25.97 12.59
C PHE A 2 39.68 27.04 11.48
N ASN A 3 40.30 26.69 10.35
CA ASN A 3 40.54 27.62 9.24
C ASN A 3 39.18 28.09 8.67
N ARG A 4 38.90 29.40 8.68
CA ARG A 4 37.67 30.02 8.21
C ARG A 4 37.28 29.61 6.78
N LYS A 5 38.28 29.34 5.91
CA LYS A 5 38.04 28.85 4.53
C LYS A 5 37.50 27.42 4.55
N VAL A 6 38.10 26.55 5.35
CA VAL A 6 37.65 25.14 5.48
C VAL A 6 36.22 25.07 6.00
N MET A 7 35.88 25.88 7.00
CA MET A 7 34.53 25.96 7.55
C MET A 7 33.50 26.43 6.51
N LYS A 8 33.82 27.45 5.69
CA LYS A 8 32.95 27.91 4.59
C LYS A 8 32.73 26.81 3.56
N THR A 9 33.79 26.09 3.19
CA THR A 9 33.71 24.96 2.23
C THR A 9 32.81 23.85 2.77
N ILE A 10 32.94 23.46 4.04
CA ILE A 10 32.08 22.45 4.70
C ILE A 10 30.61 22.91 4.67
N VAL A 11 30.34 24.16 5.02
CA VAL A 11 28.96 24.71 5.03
C VAL A 11 28.35 24.68 3.61
N ILE A 12 29.13 25.02 2.58
CA ILE A 12 28.68 24.95 1.18
C ILE A 12 28.29 23.50 0.80
N PHE A 13 29.14 22.52 1.15
CA PHE A 13 28.84 21.11 0.86
C PHE A 13 27.62 20.60 1.63
N LEU A 14 27.43 21.03 2.86
CA LEU A 14 26.23 20.69 3.65
C LEU A 14 24.95 21.29 3.02
N ILE A 15 25.00 22.54 2.56
CA ILE A 15 23.87 23.18 1.87
C ILE A 15 23.57 22.46 0.56
N LEU A 16 24.59 22.14 -0.25
CA LEU A 16 24.40 21.38 -1.50
C LEU A 16 23.82 20.01 -1.24
N GLY A 17 24.31 19.28 -0.24
CA GLY A 17 23.77 17.98 0.14
C GLY A 17 22.31 18.07 0.59
N LEU A 18 21.98 19.10 1.39
CA LEU A 18 20.60 19.34 1.84
C LEU A 18 19.66 19.67 0.68
N THR A 19 20.11 20.55 -0.25
CA THR A 19 19.28 20.91 -1.43
C THR A 19 19.02 19.70 -2.33
N LEU A 20 20.01 18.85 -2.56
CA LEU A 20 19.84 17.62 -3.32
C LEU A 20 18.85 16.68 -2.65
N LEU A 21 18.95 16.50 -1.33
CA LEU A 21 18.04 15.64 -0.56
C LEU A 21 16.60 16.17 -0.62
N VAL A 22 16.41 17.47 -0.44
CA VAL A 22 15.08 18.10 -0.55
C VAL A 22 14.51 17.94 -1.96
N SER A 23 15.32 18.20 -3.00
CA SER A 23 14.88 18.04 -4.38
C SER A 23 14.47 16.60 -4.71
N TRP A 24 15.21 15.62 -4.20
CA TRP A 24 14.88 14.20 -4.35
C TRP A 24 13.55 13.84 -3.65
N GLN A 25 13.32 14.34 -2.43
CA GLN A 25 12.06 14.11 -1.72
C GLN A 25 10.87 14.76 -2.43
N LEU A 26 11.05 15.98 -2.96
CA LEU A 26 10.01 16.67 -3.76
C LEU A 26 9.69 15.90 -5.05
N TYR A 27 10.70 15.39 -5.73
CA TYR A 27 10.50 14.55 -6.91
C TYR A 27 9.76 13.25 -6.57
N GLY A 28 10.12 12.57 -5.46
CA GLY A 28 9.39 11.39 -4.98
C GLY A 28 7.92 11.68 -4.68
N ALA A 29 7.62 12.79 -4.00
CA ALA A 29 6.25 13.22 -3.73
C ALA A 29 5.48 13.51 -5.02
N PHE A 30 6.11 14.16 -6.00
CA PHE A 30 5.51 14.44 -7.30
C PHE A 30 5.14 13.16 -8.06
N VAL A 31 6.04 12.18 -8.12
CA VAL A 31 5.80 10.87 -8.76
C VAL A 31 4.65 10.14 -8.06
N THR A 32 4.66 10.07 -6.73
CA THR A 32 3.60 9.41 -5.94
C THR A 32 2.24 10.06 -6.17
N ASN A 33 2.18 11.40 -6.26
CA ASN A 33 0.91 12.10 -6.51
C ASN A 33 0.36 11.86 -7.93
N LYS A 34 1.22 11.59 -8.91
CA LYS A 34 0.82 11.25 -10.28
C LYS A 34 0.48 9.76 -10.48
N THR A 35 0.89 8.89 -9.55
CA THR A 35 0.55 7.47 -9.63
C THR A 35 -0.96 7.29 -9.45
N PRO A 36 -1.66 6.63 -10.39
CA PRO A 36 -3.09 6.35 -10.26
C PRO A 36 -3.38 5.63 -8.96
N LYS A 37 -4.42 6.05 -8.27
CA LYS A 37 -4.85 5.47 -6.99
C LYS A 37 -6.18 4.75 -7.19
N MET A 38 -6.35 3.66 -6.46
CA MET A 38 -7.65 3.04 -6.32
C MET A 38 -8.49 3.89 -5.37
N GLU A 39 -9.61 4.43 -5.87
CA GLU A 39 -10.49 5.30 -5.10
C GLU A 39 -11.69 4.51 -4.56
N PRO A 40 -11.87 4.46 -3.23
CA PRO A 40 -13.02 3.82 -2.62
C PRO A 40 -14.20 4.77 -2.46
N GLU A 41 -15.39 4.22 -2.36
CA GLU A 41 -16.55 4.91 -1.80
C GLU A 41 -16.40 5.03 -0.28
N LEU A 42 -16.53 6.24 0.26
CA LEU A 42 -16.55 6.47 1.70
C LEU A 42 -17.95 6.12 2.23
N ILE A 43 -18.02 5.17 3.19
CA ILE A 43 -19.27 4.81 3.87
C ILE A 43 -19.48 5.71 5.11
N GLY A 44 -18.44 5.90 5.91
CA GLY A 44 -18.49 6.74 7.11
C GLY A 44 -17.26 6.59 8.00
N VAL A 45 -17.31 7.25 9.16
CA VAL A 45 -16.25 7.20 10.17
C VAL A 45 -16.87 6.96 11.54
N LYS A 46 -16.33 6.02 12.31
CA LYS A 46 -16.70 5.78 13.73
C LYS A 46 -15.46 5.49 14.55
N ASN A 47 -15.34 6.13 15.71
CA ASN A 47 -14.26 5.93 16.68
C ASN A 47 -12.85 5.98 16.05
N GLY A 48 -12.64 6.89 15.08
CA GLY A 48 -11.36 7.04 14.38
C GLY A 48 -11.08 6.00 13.29
N ILE A 49 -11.99 5.05 13.07
CA ILE A 49 -11.92 4.07 11.97
C ILE A 49 -12.76 4.59 10.80
N ILE A 50 -12.16 4.55 9.60
CA ILE A 50 -12.81 4.92 8.34
C ILE A 50 -13.38 3.65 7.71
N PHE A 51 -14.61 3.70 7.24
CA PHE A 51 -15.26 2.57 6.56
C PHE A 51 -15.39 2.90 5.08
N LYS A 52 -14.84 2.02 4.25
CA LYS A 52 -14.74 2.21 2.81
C LYS A 52 -15.29 0.99 2.07
N LYS A 53 -15.79 1.23 0.86
CA LYS A 53 -16.14 0.19 -0.10
C LYS A 53 -15.29 0.37 -1.34
N TYR A 54 -14.57 -0.66 -1.70
CA TYR A 54 -13.89 -0.76 -3.00
C TYR A 54 -14.78 -1.53 -3.98
N LEU A 55 -14.96 -0.97 -5.17
CA LEU A 55 -15.63 -1.65 -6.27
C LEU A 55 -14.74 -2.79 -6.80
N ASN A 56 -15.13 -3.37 -7.93
CA ASN A 56 -14.37 -4.46 -8.51
C ASN A 56 -12.97 -3.98 -8.95
N TYR A 57 -11.95 -4.75 -8.63
CA TYR A 57 -10.59 -4.53 -9.11
C TYR A 57 -9.85 -5.85 -9.29
N GLN A 58 -8.81 -5.84 -10.13
CA GLN A 58 -7.91 -6.97 -10.32
C GLN A 58 -6.58 -6.70 -9.61
N LYS A 59 -5.94 -7.75 -9.13
CA LYS A 59 -4.59 -7.69 -8.55
C LYS A 59 -3.72 -8.80 -9.09
N ALA A 60 -2.42 -8.50 -9.26
CA ALA A 60 -1.36 -9.47 -9.47
C ALA A 60 -0.65 -9.70 -8.14
N SER A 61 -0.51 -10.94 -7.75
CA SER A 61 -0.09 -11.34 -6.41
C SER A 61 1.02 -12.38 -6.46
N VAL A 62 1.85 -12.38 -5.42
CA VAL A 62 2.82 -13.44 -5.12
C VAL A 62 2.72 -13.82 -3.66
N PHE A 63 2.98 -15.09 -3.33
CA PHE A 63 3.06 -15.53 -1.93
C PHE A 63 4.31 -14.98 -1.24
N ILE A 64 4.15 -14.64 0.03
CA ILE A 64 5.22 -14.18 0.93
C ILE A 64 5.12 -14.94 2.25
N ASP A 65 6.24 -15.09 2.94
CA ASP A 65 6.24 -15.66 4.30
C ASP A 65 5.84 -14.57 5.33
N ASP A 66 6.38 -13.36 5.15
CA ASP A 66 6.10 -12.18 5.98
C ASP A 66 6.34 -10.89 5.19
N MET A 67 6.11 -9.73 5.81
CA MET A 67 6.35 -8.43 5.17
C MET A 67 7.83 -8.17 4.85
N SER A 68 8.76 -8.75 5.60
CA SER A 68 10.21 -8.54 5.42
C SER A 68 10.75 -9.30 4.20
N SER A 69 10.14 -10.43 3.85
CA SER A 69 10.48 -11.25 2.69
C SER A 69 10.04 -10.65 1.35
N SER A 70 9.26 -9.57 1.38
CA SER A 70 8.66 -8.94 0.20
C SER A 70 9.64 -8.21 -0.72
N ASN A 71 10.87 -7.89 -0.29
CA ASN A 71 11.82 -7.10 -1.09
C ASN A 71 12.14 -7.77 -2.44
N GLY A 72 12.41 -9.08 -2.46
CA GLY A 72 12.59 -9.84 -3.70
C GLY A 72 11.30 -10.01 -4.50
N LYS A 73 10.17 -10.12 -3.81
CA LYS A 73 8.84 -10.30 -4.41
C LYS A 73 8.34 -9.06 -5.13
N PHE A 74 8.68 -7.86 -4.61
CA PHE A 74 8.43 -6.60 -5.31
C PHE A 74 9.06 -6.64 -6.72
N GLY A 75 10.31 -7.09 -6.86
CA GLY A 75 10.99 -7.19 -8.15
C GLY A 75 10.28 -8.12 -9.15
N ILE A 76 9.66 -9.20 -8.67
CA ILE A 76 8.89 -10.14 -9.52
C ILE A 76 7.67 -9.41 -10.11
N LEU A 77 6.86 -8.74 -9.30
CA LEU A 77 5.69 -8.00 -9.77
C LEU A 77 6.07 -6.76 -10.59
N ALA A 78 7.16 -6.07 -10.23
CA ALA A 78 7.67 -4.94 -11.01
C ALA A 78 8.13 -5.37 -12.40
N ASN A 79 8.87 -6.47 -12.50
CA ASN A 79 9.26 -7.03 -13.79
C ASN A 79 8.04 -7.35 -14.65
N TYR A 80 7.00 -7.96 -14.07
CA TYR A 80 5.76 -8.29 -14.77
C TYR A 80 5.11 -7.04 -15.37
N ILE A 81 4.91 -5.98 -14.60
CA ILE A 81 4.25 -4.76 -15.09
C ILE A 81 5.12 -3.95 -16.06
N PHE A 82 6.43 -4.12 -16.05
CA PHE A 82 7.36 -3.44 -16.97
C PHE A 82 7.67 -4.23 -18.24
N GLY A 83 6.83 -5.20 -18.62
CA GLY A 83 6.92 -5.96 -19.86
C GLY A 83 7.44 -7.39 -19.68
N GLY A 84 7.69 -7.86 -18.46
CA GLY A 84 8.04 -9.26 -18.15
C GLY A 84 6.85 -10.22 -18.25
N ASN A 85 6.04 -10.08 -19.27
CA ASN A 85 4.89 -10.91 -19.61
C ASN A 85 4.98 -11.35 -21.07
N GLN A 86 4.21 -12.36 -21.47
CA GLN A 86 4.31 -12.99 -22.80
C GLN A 86 4.03 -12.02 -23.96
N ASP A 87 3.24 -10.98 -23.70
CA ASP A 87 2.85 -9.99 -24.71
C ASP A 87 3.76 -8.75 -24.71
N GLU A 88 4.79 -8.71 -23.84
CA GLU A 88 5.71 -7.58 -23.62
C GLU A 88 4.99 -6.25 -23.35
N VAL A 89 3.77 -6.31 -22.81
CA VAL A 89 2.92 -5.14 -22.55
C VAL A 89 3.32 -4.46 -21.24
N GLN A 90 3.51 -3.15 -21.29
CA GLN A 90 3.72 -2.34 -20.10
C GLN A 90 2.39 -1.98 -19.42
N ILE A 91 2.29 -2.31 -18.14
CA ILE A 91 1.17 -1.98 -17.28
C ILE A 91 1.60 -0.86 -16.33
N SER A 92 0.81 0.20 -16.23
CA SER A 92 1.14 1.33 -15.36
C SER A 92 1.09 0.89 -13.89
N MET A 93 2.05 1.35 -13.08
CA MET A 93 2.02 1.18 -11.63
C MET A 93 0.83 1.92 -11.04
N THR A 94 0.19 1.33 -10.05
CA THR A 94 -0.87 1.95 -9.25
C THR A 94 -0.50 1.97 -7.76
N SER A 95 -1.25 2.69 -6.97
CA SER A 95 -1.12 2.78 -5.52
C SER A 95 -2.50 2.54 -4.87
N PRO A 96 -2.55 1.87 -3.73
CA PRO A 96 -1.43 1.28 -2.96
C PRO A 96 -0.94 -0.06 -3.48
N VAL A 97 0.23 -0.52 -2.98
CA VAL A 97 0.57 -1.94 -2.94
C VAL A 97 0.00 -2.55 -1.67
N VAL A 98 -0.41 -3.82 -1.71
CA VAL A 98 -1.15 -4.45 -0.62
C VAL A 98 -0.45 -5.71 -0.14
N TYR A 99 -0.21 -5.78 1.16
CA TYR A 99 0.15 -7.00 1.88
C TYR A 99 -1.11 -7.57 2.51
N GLN A 100 -1.52 -8.76 2.15
CA GLN A 100 -2.57 -9.49 2.86
C GLN A 100 -1.88 -10.47 3.81
N LEU A 101 -2.21 -10.38 5.10
CA LEU A 101 -1.54 -11.11 6.17
C LEU A 101 -2.55 -12.05 6.83
N ASP A 102 -2.45 -13.31 6.48
CA ASP A 102 -3.27 -14.41 6.98
C ASP A 102 -2.47 -15.73 6.93
N SER A 103 -3.16 -16.89 6.89
CA SER A 103 -2.53 -18.20 6.77
C SER A 103 -1.79 -18.42 5.45
N SER A 104 -2.08 -17.64 4.43
CA SER A 104 -1.45 -17.68 3.10
C SER A 104 -1.13 -16.25 2.64
N SER A 105 -0.16 -15.64 3.32
CA SER A 105 0.17 -14.23 3.10
C SER A 105 0.60 -13.93 1.67
N THR A 106 0.14 -12.81 1.15
CA THR A 106 0.43 -12.37 -0.22
C THR A 106 0.88 -10.92 -0.29
N PHE A 107 1.68 -10.63 -1.30
CA PHE A 107 2.04 -9.27 -1.70
C PHE A 107 1.49 -9.01 -3.09
N SER A 108 0.79 -7.91 -3.28
CA SER A 108 -0.01 -7.65 -4.46
C SER A 108 0.16 -6.24 -5.01
N PHE A 109 0.17 -6.14 -6.35
CA PHE A 109 -0.05 -4.89 -7.07
C PHE A 109 -1.49 -4.85 -7.57
N ILE A 110 -2.17 -3.74 -7.36
CA ILE A 110 -3.50 -3.51 -7.93
C ILE A 110 -3.33 -3.14 -9.39
N MET A 111 -4.11 -3.73 -10.28
CA MET A 111 -4.05 -3.43 -11.70
C MET A 111 -4.85 -2.16 -12.01
N PRO A 112 -4.39 -1.33 -12.97
CA PRO A 112 -5.13 -0.17 -13.42
C PRO A 112 -6.57 -0.54 -13.86
N GLU A 113 -7.53 0.33 -13.59
CA GLU A 113 -8.95 0.14 -13.91
C GLU A 113 -9.20 -0.24 -15.39
N ARG A 114 -8.39 0.24 -16.31
CA ARG A 114 -8.48 -0.11 -17.74
C ARG A 114 -8.37 -1.61 -18.03
N TRP A 115 -7.84 -2.40 -17.06
CA TRP A 115 -7.74 -3.85 -17.17
C TRP A 115 -8.93 -4.59 -16.57
N LEU A 116 -9.81 -3.90 -15.84
CA LEU A 116 -10.97 -4.53 -15.22
C LEU A 116 -11.86 -5.17 -16.31
N GLY A 117 -12.17 -6.45 -16.11
CA GLY A 117 -12.95 -7.25 -17.07
C GLY A 117 -12.19 -7.69 -18.31
N LYS A 118 -10.89 -7.44 -18.40
CA LYS A 118 -10.01 -7.94 -19.45
C LYS A 118 -9.07 -9.00 -18.90
N GLU A 119 -8.63 -9.89 -19.78
CA GLU A 119 -7.57 -10.83 -19.46
C GLU A 119 -6.24 -10.08 -19.32
N LEU A 120 -5.53 -10.33 -18.22
CA LEU A 120 -4.20 -9.77 -18.00
C LEU A 120 -3.17 -10.56 -18.82
N PRO A 121 -2.12 -9.90 -19.34
CA PRO A 121 -1.04 -10.59 -20.05
C PRO A 121 -0.46 -11.71 -19.19
N LYS A 122 -0.23 -12.88 -19.80
CA LYS A 122 0.31 -14.03 -19.06
C LYS A 122 1.73 -13.71 -18.55
N PRO A 123 2.02 -13.88 -17.24
CA PRO A 123 3.33 -13.60 -16.70
C PRO A 123 4.37 -14.61 -17.19
N ASN A 124 5.63 -14.17 -17.33
CA ASN A 124 6.76 -15.06 -17.59
C ASN A 124 7.24 -15.78 -16.33
N ASN A 125 6.73 -15.38 -15.15
CA ASN A 125 7.07 -15.98 -13.86
C ASN A 125 5.83 -16.67 -13.28
N ASP A 126 5.89 -17.98 -13.11
CA ASP A 126 4.78 -18.83 -12.65
C ASP A 126 4.39 -18.60 -11.18
N ASN A 127 5.19 -17.85 -10.41
CA ASN A 127 4.82 -17.48 -9.04
C ASN A 127 3.76 -16.36 -8.99
N ILE A 128 3.46 -15.71 -10.13
CA ILE A 128 2.46 -14.66 -10.18
C ILE A 128 1.09 -15.29 -10.47
N PHE A 129 0.11 -14.93 -9.65
CA PHE A 129 -1.28 -15.28 -9.87
C PHE A 129 -2.16 -14.04 -9.80
N PHE A 130 -3.37 -14.15 -10.35
CA PHE A 130 -4.31 -13.05 -10.46
C PHE A 130 -5.57 -13.32 -9.67
N ASP A 131 -6.10 -12.28 -9.03
CA ASP A 131 -7.38 -12.32 -8.35
C ASP A 131 -8.27 -11.15 -8.79
N VAL A 132 -9.56 -11.40 -8.82
CA VAL A 132 -10.59 -10.36 -8.98
C VAL A 132 -11.30 -10.18 -7.64
N VAL A 133 -11.14 -9.02 -7.05
CA VAL A 133 -11.85 -8.64 -5.83
C VAL A 133 -13.14 -7.93 -6.22
N LYS A 134 -14.25 -8.30 -5.58
CA LYS A 134 -15.59 -7.77 -5.89
C LYS A 134 -16.22 -7.17 -4.63
N ASN A 135 -16.63 -5.90 -4.73
CA ASN A 135 -17.40 -5.19 -3.69
C ASN A 135 -16.82 -5.39 -2.28
N GLN A 136 -15.54 -5.08 -2.10
CA GLN A 136 -14.85 -5.26 -0.82
C GLN A 136 -15.19 -4.13 0.16
N TYR A 137 -15.77 -4.46 1.30
CA TYR A 137 -15.94 -3.54 2.40
C TYR A 137 -14.78 -3.67 3.38
N VAL A 138 -14.18 -2.54 3.75
CA VAL A 138 -13.05 -2.52 4.70
C VAL A 138 -13.24 -1.45 5.77
N ALA A 139 -12.91 -1.83 6.99
CA ALA A 139 -12.58 -0.89 8.03
C ALA A 139 -11.11 -0.50 7.86
N VAL A 140 -10.77 0.77 8.02
CA VAL A 140 -9.45 1.34 7.71
C VAL A 140 -8.94 2.16 8.88
N LEU A 141 -7.71 1.86 9.32
CA LEU A 141 -6.94 2.68 10.25
C LEU A 141 -5.72 3.24 9.52
N GLU A 142 -5.66 4.57 9.35
CA GLU A 142 -4.54 5.26 8.70
C GLU A 142 -3.39 5.50 9.69
N PHE A 143 -2.14 5.38 9.21
CA PHE A 143 -0.95 5.72 9.98
C PHE A 143 0.21 6.19 9.10
N GLY A 144 1.09 7.00 9.67
CA GLY A 144 2.28 7.53 8.99
C GLY A 144 3.54 6.71 9.24
N GLY A 145 4.65 7.12 8.60
CA GLY A 145 5.96 6.49 8.73
C GLY A 145 6.12 5.21 7.89
N TYR A 146 7.11 4.38 8.22
CA TYR A 146 7.33 3.11 7.53
C TYR A 146 6.42 2.01 8.09
N ALA A 147 5.81 1.23 7.20
CA ALA A 147 4.99 0.07 7.53
C ALA A 147 5.89 -1.13 7.92
N LYS A 148 6.55 -1.03 9.09
CA LYS A 148 7.28 -2.16 9.66
C LYS A 148 6.29 -3.15 10.27
N GLN A 149 6.61 -4.44 10.23
CA GLN A 149 5.71 -5.51 10.69
C GLN A 149 5.19 -5.26 12.11
N GLU A 150 6.07 -4.95 13.07
CA GLU A 150 5.68 -4.73 14.47
C GLU A 150 4.74 -3.52 14.63
N ILE A 151 4.91 -2.49 13.79
CA ILE A 151 4.01 -1.33 13.77
C ILE A 151 2.64 -1.73 13.22
N CYS A 152 2.62 -2.48 12.12
CA CYS A 152 1.39 -2.96 11.50
C CYS A 152 0.60 -3.87 12.43
N GLU A 153 1.25 -4.83 13.09
CA GLU A 153 0.63 -5.71 14.08
C GLU A 153 0.06 -4.93 15.29
N ARG A 154 0.79 -3.92 15.77
CA ARG A 154 0.28 -3.06 16.85
C ARG A 154 -0.97 -2.29 16.40
N LYS A 155 -0.93 -1.72 15.19
CA LYS A 155 -2.07 -0.99 14.62
C LYS A 155 -3.26 -1.91 14.31
N HIS A 156 -3.00 -3.13 13.89
CA HIS A 156 -4.03 -4.15 13.74
C HIS A 156 -4.70 -4.47 15.10
N ARG A 157 -3.93 -4.71 16.18
CA ARG A 157 -4.49 -4.94 17.53
C ARG A 157 -5.31 -3.76 18.04
N GLU A 158 -4.81 -2.52 17.84
CA GLU A 158 -5.54 -1.28 18.18
C GLU A 158 -6.91 -1.24 17.47
N MET A 159 -6.92 -1.46 16.17
CA MET A 159 -8.11 -1.46 15.34
C MET A 159 -9.08 -2.60 15.71
N THR A 160 -8.56 -3.80 15.95
CA THR A 160 -9.31 -4.97 16.41
C THR A 160 -10.11 -4.64 17.68
N HIS A 161 -9.47 -4.03 18.67
CA HIS A 161 -10.12 -3.64 19.93
C HIS A 161 -11.25 -2.63 19.69
N VAL A 162 -11.04 -1.63 18.82
CA VAL A 162 -12.08 -0.66 18.48
C VAL A 162 -13.28 -1.33 17.81
N LEU A 163 -13.05 -2.21 16.83
CA LEU A 163 -14.12 -2.91 16.12
C LEU A 163 -14.91 -3.86 17.05
N GLN A 164 -14.22 -4.55 17.95
CA GLN A 164 -14.87 -5.40 18.96
C GLN A 164 -15.77 -4.58 19.91
N ASN A 165 -15.31 -3.39 20.31
CA ASN A 165 -16.13 -2.48 21.12
C ASN A 165 -17.37 -1.94 20.36
N LEU A 166 -17.32 -1.92 19.03
CA LEU A 166 -18.46 -1.63 18.16
C LEU A 166 -19.36 -2.85 17.91
N GLY A 167 -19.07 -4.00 18.56
CA GLY A 167 -19.84 -5.24 18.44
C GLY A 167 -19.56 -6.03 17.16
N ILE A 168 -18.47 -5.72 16.45
CA ILE A 168 -18.10 -6.40 15.20
C ILE A 168 -17.19 -7.59 15.49
N LYS A 169 -17.62 -8.78 15.05
CA LYS A 169 -16.80 -9.98 15.06
C LYS A 169 -15.86 -9.96 13.86
N ILE A 170 -14.57 -10.07 14.10
CA ILE A 170 -13.52 -10.10 13.08
C ILE A 170 -12.66 -11.36 13.23
N ASN A 171 -12.07 -11.78 12.13
CA ASN A 171 -11.01 -12.79 12.12
C ASN A 171 -9.64 -12.12 12.35
N ASN A 172 -8.57 -12.92 12.38
CA ASN A 172 -7.21 -12.42 12.60
C ASN A 172 -6.52 -11.95 11.30
N SER A 173 -7.17 -12.06 10.14
CA SER A 173 -6.60 -11.61 8.89
C SER A 173 -6.75 -10.10 8.72
N TYR A 174 -5.73 -9.47 8.19
CA TYR A 174 -5.73 -8.06 7.86
C TYR A 174 -4.84 -7.77 6.67
N SER A 175 -5.02 -6.62 6.05
CA SER A 175 -4.14 -6.15 4.99
C SER A 175 -3.44 -4.86 5.38
N VAL A 176 -2.25 -4.64 4.82
CA VAL A 176 -1.48 -3.41 4.94
C VAL A 176 -1.37 -2.79 3.55
N ALA A 177 -1.97 -1.62 3.36
CA ALA A 177 -1.88 -0.85 2.13
C ALA A 177 -0.79 0.22 2.27
N VAL A 178 0.21 0.19 1.38
CA VAL A 178 1.36 1.11 1.37
C VAL A 178 1.30 1.98 0.13
N TYR A 179 1.25 3.29 0.32
CA TYR A 179 1.02 4.25 -0.76
C TYR A 179 2.28 4.85 -1.36
N GLN A 180 3.37 4.92 -0.60
CA GLN A 180 4.61 5.56 -1.04
C GLN A 180 5.74 4.58 -1.28
N ALA A 181 6.57 4.91 -2.27
CA ALA A 181 7.78 4.16 -2.55
C ALA A 181 8.74 4.16 -1.33
N PRO A 182 9.60 3.12 -1.19
CA PRO A 182 10.50 2.99 -0.03
C PRO A 182 11.44 4.18 0.19
N TYR A 183 11.86 4.84 -0.88
CA TYR A 183 12.79 5.99 -0.82
C TYR A 183 12.13 7.31 -0.39
N GLN A 184 10.80 7.38 -0.39
CA GLN A 184 10.08 8.56 0.10
C GLN A 184 9.98 8.50 1.61
N VAL A 185 10.64 9.44 2.30
CA VAL A 185 10.72 9.47 3.78
C VAL A 185 9.58 10.28 4.40
N LEU A 186 9.21 11.39 3.75
CA LEU A 186 8.22 12.32 4.28
C LEU A 186 6.79 12.00 3.81
N ASN A 187 5.82 12.38 4.64
CA ASN A 187 4.39 12.27 4.35
C ASN A 187 3.94 10.87 3.89
N ARG A 188 4.51 9.83 4.52
CA ARG A 188 4.11 8.46 4.23
C ARG A 188 2.72 8.20 4.78
N LYS A 189 1.88 7.59 3.93
CA LYS A 189 0.56 7.10 4.27
C LYS A 189 0.54 5.59 4.16
N ASN A 190 0.06 4.93 5.19
CA ASN A 190 -0.25 3.51 5.18
C ASN A 190 -1.62 3.31 5.82
N GLU A 191 -2.24 2.19 5.51
CA GLU A 191 -3.53 1.83 6.06
C GLU A 191 -3.49 0.36 6.53
N ILE A 192 -4.08 0.07 7.68
CA ILE A 192 -4.51 -1.29 8.05
C ILE A 192 -5.94 -1.45 7.55
N TRP A 193 -6.21 -2.53 6.85
CA TRP A 193 -7.54 -2.91 6.39
C TRP A 193 -7.99 -4.19 7.08
N ILE A 194 -9.18 -4.17 7.67
CA ILE A 194 -9.90 -5.35 8.13
C ILE A 194 -11.15 -5.48 7.25
N GLU A 195 -11.26 -6.61 6.57
CA GLU A 195 -12.40 -6.86 5.69
C GLU A 195 -13.66 -7.13 6.51
N LEU A 196 -14.76 -6.54 6.08
CA LEU A 196 -16.08 -6.66 6.68
C LEU A 196 -17.07 -7.17 5.63
N ASN A 197 -18.12 -7.82 6.09
CA ASN A 197 -19.23 -8.16 5.23
C ASN A 197 -20.31 -7.05 5.24
N GLU A 198 -21.21 -7.12 4.27
CA GLU A 198 -22.26 -6.11 4.11
C GLU A 198 -23.20 -6.02 5.33
N SER A 199 -23.47 -7.13 6.03
CA SER A 199 -24.31 -7.12 7.22
C SER A 199 -23.66 -6.38 8.39
N GLN A 200 -22.33 -6.48 8.55
CA GLN A 200 -21.57 -5.72 9.54
C GLN A 200 -21.57 -4.22 9.22
N ILE A 201 -21.50 -3.86 7.94
CA ILE A 201 -21.63 -2.46 7.53
C ILE A 201 -23.03 -1.92 7.83
N LYS A 202 -24.09 -2.67 7.52
CA LYS A 202 -25.47 -2.27 7.86
C LYS A 202 -25.71 -2.16 9.37
N GLN A 203 -25.05 -3.00 10.18
CA GLN A 203 -25.08 -2.88 11.64
C GLN A 203 -24.45 -1.58 12.13
N LEU A 204 -23.35 -1.17 11.52
CA LEU A 204 -22.63 0.06 11.88
C LEU A 204 -23.32 1.32 11.36
N PHE A 205 -23.89 1.26 10.18
CA PHE A 205 -24.51 2.37 9.46
C PHE A 205 -25.92 1.95 9.01
N PRO A 206 -26.89 1.87 9.94
CA PRO A 206 -28.28 1.63 9.57
C PRO A 206 -28.80 2.82 8.77
N ASN A 207 -29.49 2.54 7.65
CA ASN A 207 -30.16 3.55 6.82
C ASN A 207 -31.26 4.26 7.59
#